data_0778a47ff870c9f98f293ac9a8d0d51f
#
_entry.id   0778a47ff870c9f98f293ac9a8d0d51f
#
_cell.length_a   1.000
_cell.length_b   1.000
_cell.length_c   1.000
_cell.angle_alpha   90.00
_cell.angle_beta   90.00
_cell.angle_gamma   90.00
#
_symmetry.space_group_name_H-M   'P 1'
#
loop_
_entity.id
_entity.type
_entity.pdbx_description
1 polymer ?
#
loop_
_entity_poly.entity_id
_entity_poly.type
_entity_poly.pdbx_seq_one_letter_code
_entity_poly.pdbx_strand_id
1 'polypeptide(L)'
;MQIEFVGGARTVTGSSYIITGEHFTVMVDCGMFQGRRVLRERNSLDLIRAPESIDALLLTHAHIDHSGLIPKLVKKGFHNSIYATNATVELCSIMLPDSAHIQEMDAEWVNKRNKRLGKEPVDPLYTVEDAEDTMQYFVPVRYGEMLEVLPGVQARFRDDGHILGSSFIELWVDEKGETTKFIFSGDIGSSDQALVRNPERPEEADILLIESTYGNRLHKSKKDTYEEFKNIILDSYNKKGNIVIPSFAIERTQEIIYTLGKLFTSGELPRIPVYIDSPLAISATEVFKRHPDCFDRETKEILLSGNSPLDFPNLNYSRTAEESIRLNKEAKGAIIISASGMCTAGRIKYHLQNNLYKPESSIIFVGYQAEGTLGRRLIDGAKKVRLYGEEVKVNAQLYTLGGFSAHADRDGLLD
;
A
#
# COMPACT_ATOMS: atom_id res chain seq x y z
N MET A 1 -31.28 -10.35 -5.64
CA MET A 1 -29.94 -9.80 -5.32
C MET A 1 -28.96 -10.06 -6.47
N GLN A 2 -28.04 -9.11 -6.74
CA GLN A 2 -27.03 -9.18 -7.81
C GLN A 2 -25.69 -8.71 -7.28
N ILE A 3 -24.57 -9.34 -7.73
CA ILE A 3 -23.19 -8.88 -7.49
C ILE A 3 -22.58 -8.48 -8.83
N GLU A 4 -22.00 -7.27 -8.87
CA GLU A 4 -21.23 -6.76 -9.99
C GLU A 4 -19.76 -6.66 -9.62
N PHE A 5 -18.86 -7.22 -10.45
CA PHE A 5 -17.42 -7.07 -10.34
C PHE A 5 -16.98 -5.88 -11.19
N VAL A 6 -16.84 -4.72 -10.60
CA VAL A 6 -16.41 -3.49 -11.26
C VAL A 6 -14.91 -3.52 -11.52
N GLY A 7 -14.17 -4.16 -10.62
CA GLY A 7 -12.74 -4.42 -10.70
C GLY A 7 -12.33 -5.62 -9.84
N GLY A 8 -11.02 -5.84 -9.70
CA GLY A 8 -10.48 -7.00 -8.95
C GLY A 8 -10.63 -8.36 -9.65
N ALA A 9 -11.53 -8.50 -10.63
CA ALA A 9 -11.70 -9.75 -11.37
C ALA A 9 -10.70 -9.83 -12.54
N ARG A 10 -9.89 -10.92 -12.59
CA ARG A 10 -8.82 -11.16 -13.56
C ARG A 10 -7.72 -10.08 -13.58
N THR A 11 -7.63 -9.30 -12.55
CA THR A 11 -6.60 -8.27 -12.32
C THR A 11 -6.36 -8.13 -10.83
N VAL A 12 -5.13 -7.87 -10.44
CA VAL A 12 -4.72 -7.72 -9.03
C VAL A 12 -5.14 -6.37 -8.46
N THR A 13 -5.34 -5.34 -9.31
CA THR A 13 -5.63 -3.98 -8.85
C THR A 13 -6.99 -3.49 -9.29
N GLY A 14 -7.49 -2.44 -8.61
CA GLY A 14 -8.77 -1.83 -8.91
C GLY A 14 -9.94 -2.58 -8.27
N SER A 15 -9.75 -3.12 -7.08
CA SER A 15 -10.75 -3.88 -6.34
C SER A 15 -12.01 -3.06 -6.11
N SER A 16 -13.16 -3.58 -6.58
CA SER A 16 -14.45 -2.87 -6.46
C SER A 16 -15.60 -3.82 -6.79
N TYR A 17 -16.56 -3.92 -5.87
CA TYR A 17 -17.72 -4.79 -5.98
C TYR A 17 -18.98 -4.03 -5.63
N ILE A 18 -20.09 -4.30 -6.32
CA ILE A 18 -21.40 -3.69 -6.04
C ILE A 18 -22.41 -4.81 -5.79
N ILE A 19 -23.09 -4.75 -4.63
CA ILE A 19 -24.18 -5.62 -4.26
C ILE A 19 -25.48 -4.82 -4.37
N THR A 20 -26.39 -5.26 -5.22
CA THR A 20 -27.69 -4.63 -5.42
C THR A 20 -28.79 -5.58 -4.99
N GLY A 21 -29.59 -5.17 -4.01
CA GLY A 21 -30.83 -5.81 -3.61
C GLY A 21 -32.05 -5.05 -4.17
N GLU A 22 -33.23 -5.38 -3.66
CA GLU A 22 -34.48 -4.76 -4.09
C GLU A 22 -34.55 -3.27 -3.70
N HIS A 23 -33.96 -2.89 -2.54
CA HIS A 23 -34.06 -1.56 -1.97
C HIS A 23 -32.72 -0.96 -1.51
N PHE A 24 -31.60 -1.56 -1.89
CA PHE A 24 -30.28 -1.06 -1.52
C PHE A 24 -29.23 -1.32 -2.60
N THR A 25 -28.20 -0.51 -2.59
CA THR A 25 -26.97 -0.71 -3.36
C THR A 25 -25.77 -0.42 -2.46
N VAL A 26 -24.99 -1.45 -2.14
CA VAL A 26 -23.78 -1.35 -1.31
C VAL A 26 -22.56 -1.62 -2.17
N MET A 27 -21.54 -0.77 -2.02
CA MET A 27 -20.25 -0.94 -2.67
C MET A 27 -19.21 -1.44 -1.66
N VAL A 28 -18.39 -2.39 -2.06
CA VAL A 28 -17.21 -2.84 -1.30
C VAL A 28 -15.97 -2.50 -2.11
N ASP A 29 -15.10 -1.69 -1.52
CA ASP A 29 -13.93 -1.07 -2.14
C ASP A 29 -14.24 -0.22 -3.38
N CYS A 30 -13.35 0.73 -3.66
CA CYS A 30 -13.40 1.58 -4.84
C CYS A 30 -11.96 1.89 -5.29
N GLY A 31 -11.31 0.88 -5.82
CA GLY A 31 -9.88 0.84 -6.04
C GLY A 31 -9.43 1.40 -7.37
N MET A 32 -8.21 1.95 -7.38
CA MET A 32 -7.54 2.45 -8.57
C MET A 32 -6.81 1.32 -9.30
N PHE A 33 -6.98 1.22 -10.60
CA PHE A 33 -6.19 0.32 -11.44
C PHE A 33 -4.75 0.80 -11.58
N GLN A 34 -3.80 -0.08 -11.37
CA GLN A 34 -2.37 0.18 -11.46
C GLN A 34 -1.68 -0.73 -12.50
N GLY A 35 -0.40 -0.50 -12.77
CA GLY A 35 0.40 -1.32 -13.69
C GLY A 35 0.31 -0.92 -15.15
N ARG A 36 -0.06 -1.82 -16.06
CA ARG A 36 -0.06 -1.57 -17.51
C ARG A 36 -0.98 -0.41 -17.90
N ARG A 37 -0.59 0.33 -18.94
CA ARG A 37 -1.32 1.51 -19.43
C ARG A 37 -2.80 1.25 -19.66
N VAL A 38 -3.15 0.12 -20.28
CA VAL A 38 -4.56 -0.27 -20.57
C VAL A 38 -5.39 -0.37 -19.28
N LEU A 39 -4.81 -0.86 -18.17
CA LEU A 39 -5.49 -0.89 -16.87
C LEU A 39 -5.64 0.52 -16.30
N ARG A 40 -4.58 1.33 -16.31
CA ARG A 40 -4.63 2.71 -15.79
C ARG A 40 -5.61 3.60 -16.53
N GLU A 41 -5.80 3.39 -17.84
CA GLU A 41 -6.80 4.11 -18.64
C GLU A 41 -8.24 3.85 -18.16
N ARG A 42 -8.51 2.71 -17.51
CA ARG A 42 -9.81 2.41 -16.88
C ARG A 42 -10.17 3.39 -15.77
N ASN A 43 -9.21 3.96 -15.06
CA ASN A 43 -9.45 4.96 -14.02
C ASN A 43 -10.14 6.23 -14.56
N SER A 44 -9.96 6.54 -15.84
CA SER A 44 -10.57 7.71 -16.50
C SER A 44 -11.97 7.41 -17.05
N LEU A 45 -12.38 6.15 -17.14
CA LEU A 45 -13.71 5.79 -17.61
C LEU A 45 -14.79 6.27 -16.63
N ASP A 46 -16.00 6.44 -17.14
CA ASP A 46 -17.16 6.70 -16.29
C ASP A 46 -17.40 5.53 -15.33
N LEU A 47 -17.95 5.86 -14.17
CA LEU A 47 -18.33 4.85 -13.18
C LEU A 47 -19.48 4.00 -13.72
N ILE A 48 -19.47 2.70 -13.42
CA ILE A 48 -20.47 1.75 -13.93
C ILE A 48 -21.87 2.06 -13.42
N ARG A 49 -21.97 2.64 -12.21
CA ARG A 49 -23.21 3.09 -11.59
C ARG A 49 -23.16 4.59 -11.36
N ALA A 50 -24.33 5.22 -11.37
CA ALA A 50 -24.48 6.59 -10.90
C ALA A 50 -24.10 6.64 -9.40
N PRO A 51 -23.10 7.45 -9.00
CA PRO A 51 -22.60 7.47 -7.63
C PRO A 51 -23.66 7.75 -6.58
N GLU A 52 -24.64 8.59 -6.90
CA GLU A 52 -25.78 8.94 -6.05
C GLU A 52 -26.73 7.76 -5.79
N SER A 53 -26.65 6.69 -6.57
CA SER A 53 -27.44 5.46 -6.38
C SER A 53 -26.77 4.44 -5.44
N ILE A 54 -25.57 4.71 -4.95
CA ILE A 54 -24.87 3.87 -4.00
C ILE A 54 -25.21 4.34 -2.58
N ASP A 55 -25.86 3.51 -1.79
CA ASP A 55 -26.35 3.87 -0.46
C ASP A 55 -25.26 3.82 0.63
N ALA A 56 -24.25 2.97 0.46
CA ALA A 56 -23.11 2.88 1.37
C ALA A 56 -21.88 2.29 0.67
N LEU A 57 -20.68 2.66 1.17
CA LEU A 57 -19.42 2.06 0.78
C LEU A 57 -18.75 1.44 2.01
N LEU A 58 -18.30 0.19 1.90
CA LEU A 58 -17.51 -0.50 2.90
C LEU A 58 -16.09 -0.65 2.37
N LEU A 59 -15.09 -0.15 3.10
CA LEU A 59 -13.70 -0.18 2.67
C LEU A 59 -12.91 -1.18 3.50
N THR A 60 -12.31 -2.17 2.84
CA THR A 60 -11.53 -3.22 3.49
C THR A 60 -10.25 -2.68 4.09
N HIS A 61 -9.47 -1.90 3.34
CA HIS A 61 -8.23 -1.31 3.78
C HIS A 61 -7.79 -0.11 2.91
N ALA A 62 -6.72 0.56 3.33
CA ALA A 62 -6.34 1.84 2.77
C ALA A 62 -5.56 1.79 1.45
N HIS A 63 -5.04 0.65 0.97
CA HIS A 63 -4.26 0.62 -0.27
C HIS A 63 -4.99 1.25 -1.45
N ILE A 64 -4.25 1.91 -2.34
CA ILE A 64 -4.79 2.69 -3.46
C ILE A 64 -5.61 1.84 -4.45
N ASP A 65 -5.29 0.58 -4.58
CA ASP A 65 -6.05 -0.36 -5.42
C ASP A 65 -7.35 -0.85 -4.78
N HIS A 66 -7.65 -0.40 -3.54
CA HIS A 66 -8.92 -0.60 -2.83
C HIS A 66 -9.65 0.71 -2.52
N SER A 67 -8.93 1.82 -2.32
CA SER A 67 -9.48 3.12 -1.90
C SER A 67 -9.34 4.24 -2.92
N GLY A 68 -8.44 4.10 -3.89
CA GLY A 68 -7.90 5.21 -4.67
C GLY A 68 -8.87 5.90 -5.63
N LEU A 69 -10.05 5.35 -5.90
CA LEU A 69 -11.08 6.03 -6.69
C LEU A 69 -12.22 6.59 -5.82
N ILE A 70 -12.16 6.46 -4.49
CA ILE A 70 -13.17 7.04 -3.59
C ILE A 70 -13.32 8.56 -3.79
N PRO A 71 -12.23 9.37 -3.88
CA PRO A 71 -12.41 10.80 -4.13
C PRO A 71 -13.06 11.11 -5.48
N LYS A 72 -12.80 10.32 -6.51
CA LYS A 72 -13.49 10.44 -7.80
C LYS A 72 -14.98 10.09 -7.66
N LEU A 73 -15.31 9.06 -6.87
CA LEU A 73 -16.71 8.66 -6.62
C LEU A 73 -17.47 9.78 -5.92
N VAL A 74 -16.89 10.40 -4.87
CA VAL A 74 -17.45 11.54 -4.14
C VAL A 74 -17.62 12.76 -5.06
N LYS A 75 -16.56 13.12 -5.79
CA LYS A 75 -16.58 14.23 -6.78
C LYS A 75 -17.70 14.07 -7.82
N LYS A 76 -18.07 12.83 -8.14
CA LYS A 76 -19.12 12.50 -9.12
C LYS A 76 -20.51 12.34 -8.52
N GLY A 77 -20.70 12.60 -7.23
CA GLY A 77 -22.01 12.69 -6.59
C GLY A 77 -22.33 11.65 -5.52
N PHE A 78 -21.38 10.85 -5.06
CA PHE A 78 -21.58 10.02 -3.88
C PHE A 78 -21.51 10.88 -2.62
N HIS A 79 -22.52 10.79 -1.75
CA HIS A 79 -22.62 11.60 -0.54
C HIS A 79 -23.02 10.80 0.71
N ASN A 80 -23.00 9.47 0.61
CA ASN A 80 -23.37 8.57 1.69
C ASN A 80 -22.14 8.15 2.52
N SER A 81 -22.35 7.30 3.53
CA SER A 81 -21.31 6.86 4.46
C SER A 81 -20.30 5.90 3.82
N ILE A 82 -19.02 6.10 4.18
CA ILE A 82 -17.90 5.21 3.87
C ILE A 82 -17.43 4.61 5.19
N TYR A 83 -17.71 3.33 5.41
CA TYR A 83 -17.36 2.62 6.64
C TYR A 83 -15.98 1.97 6.48
N ALA A 84 -15.08 2.22 7.44
CA ALA A 84 -13.76 1.62 7.50
C ALA A 84 -13.26 1.58 8.95
N THR A 85 -12.26 0.75 9.25
CA THR A 85 -11.65 0.75 10.59
C THR A 85 -10.97 2.09 10.90
N ASN A 86 -10.81 2.43 12.18
CA ASN A 86 -10.18 3.68 12.60
C ASN A 86 -8.81 3.90 11.94
N ALA A 87 -7.96 2.88 11.93
CA ALA A 87 -6.63 2.99 11.36
C ALA A 87 -6.67 3.13 9.82
N THR A 88 -7.59 2.45 9.14
CA THR A 88 -7.83 2.61 7.71
C THR A 88 -8.26 4.04 7.37
N VAL A 89 -9.16 4.65 8.16
CA VAL A 89 -9.58 6.05 7.98
C VAL A 89 -8.38 7.00 8.12
N GLU A 90 -7.56 6.84 9.16
CA GLU A 90 -6.37 7.69 9.33
C GLU A 90 -5.34 7.49 8.21
N LEU A 91 -5.12 6.27 7.73
CA LEU A 91 -4.25 6.01 6.58
C LEU A 91 -4.81 6.65 5.30
N CYS A 92 -6.11 6.56 5.05
CA CYS A 92 -6.76 7.22 3.91
C CYS A 92 -6.59 8.74 3.95
N SER A 93 -6.64 9.35 5.14
CA SER A 93 -6.49 10.81 5.31
C SER A 93 -5.13 11.36 4.88
N ILE A 94 -4.10 10.53 4.84
CA ILE A 94 -2.76 10.91 4.35
C ILE A 94 -2.48 10.40 2.94
N MET A 95 -3.04 9.26 2.58
CA MET A 95 -2.72 8.59 1.32
C MET A 95 -3.54 9.09 0.13
N LEU A 96 -4.81 9.41 0.33
CA LEU A 96 -5.66 9.94 -0.75
C LEU A 96 -5.20 11.33 -1.22
N PRO A 97 -4.84 12.28 -0.33
CA PRO A 97 -4.23 13.55 -0.73
C PRO A 97 -2.86 13.38 -1.41
N ASP A 98 -1.99 12.46 -0.96
CA ASP A 98 -0.71 12.17 -1.61
C ASP A 98 -0.92 11.62 -3.04
N SER A 99 -1.89 10.72 -3.21
CA SER A 99 -2.28 10.20 -4.53
C SER A 99 -2.81 11.31 -5.44
N ALA A 100 -3.64 12.21 -4.91
CA ALA A 100 -4.15 13.36 -5.65
C ALA A 100 -3.02 14.29 -6.11
N HIS A 101 -2.10 14.62 -5.22
CA HIS A 101 -0.93 15.45 -5.54
C HIS A 101 -0.08 14.86 -6.66
N ILE A 102 0.15 13.54 -6.64
CA ILE A 102 0.87 12.86 -7.74
C ILE A 102 0.11 13.00 -9.06
N GLN A 103 -1.22 12.87 -9.06
CA GLN A 103 -2.04 13.01 -10.25
C GLN A 103 -2.06 14.44 -10.78
N GLU A 104 -2.12 15.46 -9.90
CA GLU A 104 -2.00 16.87 -10.28
C GLU A 104 -0.66 17.16 -10.96
N MET A 105 0.44 16.68 -10.38
CA MET A 105 1.78 16.83 -10.97
C MET A 105 1.89 16.12 -12.34
N ASP A 106 1.32 14.94 -12.48
CA ASP A 106 1.30 14.20 -13.75
C ASP A 106 0.47 14.95 -14.80
N ALA A 107 -0.70 15.48 -14.43
CA ALA A 107 -1.54 16.30 -15.30
C ALA A 107 -0.82 17.59 -15.74
N GLU A 108 -0.16 18.29 -14.83
CA GLU A 108 0.67 19.46 -15.17
C GLU A 108 1.77 19.11 -16.16
N TRP A 109 2.48 18.01 -15.96
CA TRP A 109 3.54 17.59 -16.86
C TRP A 109 2.98 17.27 -18.25
N VAL A 110 1.87 16.56 -18.35
CA VAL A 110 1.16 16.26 -19.60
C VAL A 110 0.71 17.57 -20.26
N ASN A 111 0.16 18.51 -19.50
CA ASN A 111 -0.35 19.79 -20.01
C ASN A 111 0.76 20.70 -20.53
N LYS A 112 1.94 20.73 -19.90
CA LYS A 112 3.14 21.41 -20.43
C LYS A 112 3.52 20.85 -21.82
N ARG A 113 3.38 19.54 -22.03
CA ARG A 113 3.62 18.88 -23.32
C ARG A 113 2.49 19.17 -24.32
N ASN A 114 1.24 19.03 -23.91
CA ASN A 114 0.05 19.24 -24.73
C ASN A 114 0.03 20.67 -25.29
N LYS A 115 0.33 21.67 -24.46
CA LYS A 115 0.45 23.08 -24.89
C LYS A 115 1.44 23.28 -26.06
N ARG A 116 2.59 22.57 -26.03
CA ARG A 116 3.57 22.62 -27.13
C ARG A 116 3.11 21.92 -28.40
N LEU A 117 2.14 21.00 -28.29
CA LEU A 117 1.59 20.21 -29.38
C LEU A 117 0.24 20.72 -29.88
N GLY A 118 -0.29 21.84 -29.32
CA GLY A 118 -1.60 22.37 -29.65
C GLY A 118 -2.75 21.42 -29.27
N LYS A 119 -2.58 20.59 -28.23
CA LYS A 119 -3.60 19.66 -27.72
C LYS A 119 -4.28 20.26 -26.50
N GLU A 120 -5.54 19.80 -26.26
CA GLU A 120 -6.32 20.18 -25.09
C GLU A 120 -5.63 19.75 -23.79
N PRO A 121 -5.81 20.51 -22.70
CA PRO A 121 -5.36 20.12 -21.38
C PRO A 121 -6.12 18.88 -20.88
N VAL A 122 -5.50 18.17 -19.94
CA VAL A 122 -6.12 17.06 -19.20
C VAL A 122 -6.25 17.45 -17.74
N ASP A 123 -7.34 17.06 -17.11
CA ASP A 123 -7.54 17.22 -15.68
C ASP A 123 -7.07 15.99 -14.90
N PRO A 124 -6.66 16.12 -13.63
CA PRO A 124 -6.47 14.97 -12.75
C PRO A 124 -7.84 14.30 -12.48
N LEU A 125 -7.84 13.04 -12.11
CA LEU A 125 -9.07 12.31 -11.75
C LEU A 125 -9.79 13.01 -10.59
N TYR A 126 -9.02 13.51 -9.64
CA TYR A 126 -9.44 14.34 -8.52
C TYR A 126 -8.24 15.17 -8.01
N THR A 127 -8.53 16.24 -7.32
CA THR A 127 -7.53 17.15 -6.72
C THR A 127 -7.26 16.81 -5.27
N VAL A 128 -6.24 17.44 -4.66
CA VAL A 128 -5.98 17.34 -3.22
C VAL A 128 -7.21 17.78 -2.42
N GLU A 129 -7.86 18.89 -2.81
CA GLU A 129 -9.09 19.38 -2.18
C GLU A 129 -10.23 18.34 -2.26
N ASP A 130 -10.46 17.72 -3.42
CA ASP A 130 -11.45 16.64 -3.58
C ASP A 130 -11.15 15.46 -2.62
N ALA A 131 -9.88 15.13 -2.42
CA ALA A 131 -9.46 14.04 -1.52
C ALA A 131 -9.65 14.40 -0.04
N GLU A 132 -9.34 15.63 0.35
CA GLU A 132 -9.56 16.15 1.71
C GLU A 132 -11.06 16.22 2.03
N ASP A 133 -11.86 16.74 1.11
CA ASP A 133 -13.32 16.83 1.24
C ASP A 133 -14.00 15.46 1.36
N THR A 134 -13.40 14.44 0.75
CA THR A 134 -13.89 13.05 0.85
C THR A 134 -13.91 12.54 2.28
N MET A 135 -12.99 12.98 3.13
CA MET A 135 -12.86 12.47 4.49
C MET A 135 -14.08 12.72 5.39
N GLN A 136 -14.93 13.71 5.09
CA GLN A 136 -16.16 13.98 5.83
C GLN A 136 -17.19 12.83 5.75
N TYR A 137 -17.11 11.97 4.74
CA TYR A 137 -18.02 10.84 4.54
C TYR A 137 -17.55 9.57 5.25
N PHE A 138 -16.31 9.54 5.75
CA PHE A 138 -15.78 8.36 6.45
C PHE A 138 -16.40 8.22 7.84
N VAL A 139 -16.88 7.02 8.12
CA VAL A 139 -17.43 6.62 9.42
C VAL A 139 -16.52 5.53 9.99
N PRO A 140 -15.74 5.83 11.02
CA PRO A 140 -14.84 4.86 11.63
C PRO A 140 -15.61 3.78 12.40
N VAL A 141 -15.22 2.52 12.21
CA VAL A 141 -15.79 1.35 12.89
C VAL A 141 -14.72 0.58 13.66
N ARG A 142 -15.15 -0.24 14.63
CA ARG A 142 -14.26 -1.11 15.39
C ARG A 142 -14.33 -2.54 14.89
N TYR A 143 -13.22 -3.25 15.01
CA TYR A 143 -13.21 -4.68 14.73
C TYR A 143 -14.20 -5.44 15.62
N GLY A 144 -14.90 -6.41 15.02
CA GLY A 144 -15.80 -7.32 15.69
C GLY A 144 -17.16 -6.74 16.07
N GLU A 145 -17.37 -5.43 15.97
CA GLU A 145 -18.67 -4.80 16.25
C GLU A 145 -19.63 -5.01 15.06
N MET A 146 -20.87 -5.41 15.37
CA MET A 146 -21.94 -5.50 14.37
C MET A 146 -22.49 -4.10 14.10
N LEU A 147 -22.55 -3.73 12.82
CA LEU A 147 -23.03 -2.43 12.35
C LEU A 147 -24.27 -2.63 11.47
N GLU A 148 -25.33 -1.92 11.73
CA GLU A 148 -26.43 -1.76 10.77
C GLU A 148 -26.02 -0.68 9.75
N VAL A 149 -25.69 -1.11 8.53
CA VAL A 149 -25.25 -0.22 7.44
C VAL A 149 -26.46 0.48 6.82
N LEU A 150 -27.53 -0.30 6.57
CA LEU A 150 -28.82 0.10 6.03
C LEU A 150 -29.88 -0.81 6.61
N PRO A 151 -31.18 -0.47 6.57
CA PRO A 151 -32.24 -1.37 6.97
C PRO A 151 -32.15 -2.73 6.25
N GLY A 152 -31.98 -3.82 7.02
CA GLY A 152 -31.79 -5.17 6.49
C GLY A 152 -30.39 -5.47 5.93
N VAL A 153 -29.42 -4.57 6.13
CA VAL A 153 -28.02 -4.81 5.76
C VAL A 153 -27.11 -4.56 6.96
N GLN A 154 -26.47 -5.60 7.45
CA GLN A 154 -25.53 -5.53 8.56
C GLN A 154 -24.12 -5.90 8.11
N ALA A 155 -23.11 -5.27 8.71
CA ALA A 155 -21.70 -5.56 8.43
C ALA A 155 -20.89 -5.73 9.72
N ARG A 156 -19.80 -6.51 9.62
CA ARG A 156 -18.79 -6.64 10.66
C ARG A 156 -17.41 -6.69 10.03
N PHE A 157 -16.51 -5.85 10.52
CA PHE A 157 -15.14 -5.78 10.08
C PHE A 157 -14.26 -6.64 10.99
N ARG A 158 -13.49 -7.55 10.41
CA ARG A 158 -12.61 -8.48 11.11
C ARG A 158 -11.18 -8.31 10.60
N ASP A 159 -10.21 -8.41 11.49
CA ASP A 159 -8.80 -8.22 11.14
C ASP A 159 -8.32 -9.29 10.15
N ASP A 160 -7.85 -8.87 8.98
CA ASP A 160 -7.29 -9.75 7.95
C ASP A 160 -5.76 -9.82 7.97
N GLY A 161 -5.09 -9.03 8.85
CA GLY A 161 -3.66 -9.09 9.08
C GLY A 161 -2.79 -8.61 7.91
N HIS A 162 -3.35 -7.94 6.91
CA HIS A 162 -2.61 -7.52 5.71
C HIS A 162 -1.78 -6.25 5.95
N ILE A 163 -2.43 -5.17 6.38
CA ILE A 163 -1.79 -3.92 6.80
C ILE A 163 -2.45 -3.36 8.05
N LEU A 164 -1.89 -2.29 8.61
CA LEU A 164 -2.52 -1.61 9.74
C LEU A 164 -3.97 -1.24 9.42
N GLY A 165 -4.92 -1.70 10.22
CA GLY A 165 -6.32 -1.38 10.06
C GLY A 165 -7.08 -2.17 9.01
N SER A 166 -6.42 -3.04 8.26
CA SER A 166 -7.05 -3.85 7.22
C SER A 166 -8.07 -4.84 7.77
N SER A 167 -9.08 -5.16 6.98
CA SER A 167 -10.17 -6.03 7.40
C SER A 167 -10.78 -6.81 6.25
N PHE A 168 -11.14 -8.06 6.52
CA PHE A 168 -12.21 -8.69 5.76
C PHE A 168 -13.57 -8.24 6.27
N ILE A 169 -14.56 -8.22 5.38
CA ILE A 169 -15.89 -7.74 5.69
C ILE A 169 -16.88 -8.89 5.62
N GLU A 170 -17.56 -9.16 6.72
CA GLU A 170 -18.74 -9.99 6.77
C GLU A 170 -19.97 -9.11 6.57
N LEU A 171 -20.80 -9.43 5.59
CA LEU A 171 -22.00 -8.67 5.23
C LEU A 171 -23.22 -9.58 5.23
N TRP A 172 -24.19 -9.28 6.06
CA TRP A 172 -25.49 -9.96 6.09
C TRP A 172 -26.53 -9.11 5.40
N VAL A 173 -27.27 -9.74 4.52
CA VAL A 173 -28.32 -9.09 3.73
C VAL A 173 -29.61 -9.84 3.88
N ASP A 174 -30.62 -9.18 4.45
CA ASP A 174 -31.97 -9.71 4.58
C ASP A 174 -32.82 -9.30 3.37
N GLU A 175 -33.22 -10.26 2.56
CA GLU A 175 -34.09 -10.02 1.42
C GLU A 175 -35.19 -11.10 1.35
N LYS A 176 -36.45 -10.68 1.33
CA LYS A 176 -37.63 -11.58 1.23
C LYS A 176 -37.74 -12.62 2.35
N GLY A 177 -37.21 -12.28 3.53
CA GLY A 177 -37.24 -13.15 4.70
C GLY A 177 -36.15 -14.22 4.75
N GLU A 178 -35.17 -14.12 3.86
CA GLU A 178 -33.95 -14.93 3.86
C GLU A 178 -32.73 -14.03 4.08
N THR A 179 -31.81 -14.45 4.95
CA THR A 179 -30.55 -13.79 5.21
C THR A 179 -29.46 -14.48 4.40
N THR A 180 -28.71 -13.70 3.60
CA THR A 180 -27.52 -14.19 2.89
C THR A 180 -26.29 -13.57 3.51
N LYS A 181 -25.29 -14.39 3.90
CA LYS A 181 -24.02 -13.94 4.43
C LYS A 181 -22.94 -13.95 3.35
N PHE A 182 -22.39 -12.77 3.07
CA PHE A 182 -21.23 -12.59 2.22
C PHE A 182 -19.96 -12.39 3.05
N ILE A 183 -18.83 -12.83 2.51
CA ILE A 183 -17.52 -12.45 3.01
C ILE A 183 -16.71 -11.88 1.85
N PHE A 184 -16.18 -10.66 2.04
CA PHE A 184 -15.22 -10.03 1.16
C PHE A 184 -13.87 -10.04 1.87
N SER A 185 -12.90 -10.79 1.33
CA SER A 185 -11.62 -10.98 2.00
C SER A 185 -10.79 -9.69 2.12
N GLY A 186 -11.01 -8.70 1.27
CA GLY A 186 -9.96 -7.71 1.04
C GLY A 186 -8.69 -8.42 0.58
N ASP A 187 -7.55 -7.93 1.02
CA ASP A 187 -6.26 -8.58 0.89
C ASP A 187 -5.95 -9.30 2.22
N ILE A 188 -5.62 -10.59 2.15
CA ILE A 188 -5.39 -11.41 3.33
C ILE A 188 -3.93 -11.38 3.73
N GLY A 189 -3.64 -11.13 5.01
CA GLY A 189 -2.30 -11.08 5.55
C GLY A 189 -1.58 -12.43 5.56
N SER A 190 -0.26 -12.37 5.42
CA SER A 190 0.59 -13.53 5.66
C SER A 190 0.68 -13.82 7.16
N SER A 191 0.54 -15.07 7.57
CA SER A 191 0.76 -15.48 8.97
C SER A 191 2.16 -15.10 9.45
N ASP A 192 2.27 -14.74 10.74
CA ASP A 192 3.52 -14.34 11.40
C ASP A 192 4.20 -13.09 10.77
N GLN A 193 3.42 -12.22 10.12
CA GLN A 193 3.90 -10.92 9.68
C GLN A 193 4.28 -10.07 10.90
N ALA A 194 5.37 -9.30 10.77
CA ALA A 194 5.80 -8.40 11.83
C ALA A 194 4.83 -7.21 11.97
N LEU A 195 4.71 -6.65 13.15
CA LEU A 195 3.92 -5.49 13.54
C LEU A 195 2.42 -5.74 13.71
N VAL A 196 1.75 -6.25 12.69
CA VAL A 196 0.29 -6.44 12.69
C VAL A 196 -0.11 -7.84 13.16
N ARG A 197 -1.35 -7.98 13.59
CA ARG A 197 -1.88 -9.28 14.04
C ARG A 197 -2.00 -10.25 12.87
N ASN A 198 -2.02 -11.55 13.19
CA ASN A 198 -2.36 -12.57 12.21
C ASN A 198 -3.82 -12.43 11.77
N PRO A 199 -4.16 -12.84 10.53
CA PRO A 199 -5.54 -12.85 10.06
C PRO A 199 -6.46 -13.61 11.01
N GLU A 200 -7.63 -13.03 11.29
CA GLU A 200 -8.71 -13.78 11.90
C GLU A 200 -9.33 -14.70 10.85
N ARG A 201 -9.87 -15.85 11.32
CA ARG A 201 -10.56 -16.78 10.42
C ARG A 201 -12.04 -16.45 10.37
N PRO A 202 -12.63 -16.32 9.17
CA PRO A 202 -14.07 -16.24 9.05
C PRO A 202 -14.71 -17.57 9.44
N GLU A 203 -15.95 -17.51 9.91
CA GLU A 203 -16.74 -18.71 10.21
C GLU A 203 -17.43 -19.22 8.93
N GLU A 204 -18.74 -19.27 8.92
CA GLU A 204 -19.52 -19.70 7.77
C GLU A 204 -19.87 -18.52 6.85
N ALA A 205 -20.02 -18.78 5.55
CA ALA A 205 -20.54 -17.82 4.56
C ALA A 205 -21.35 -18.57 3.50
N ASP A 206 -22.39 -17.91 2.99
CA ASP A 206 -23.10 -18.41 1.81
C ASP A 206 -22.32 -18.07 0.53
N ILE A 207 -21.66 -16.91 0.51
CA ILE A 207 -20.88 -16.42 -0.63
C ILE A 207 -19.56 -15.83 -0.13
N LEU A 208 -18.45 -16.35 -0.67
CA LEU A 208 -17.09 -15.87 -0.39
C LEU A 208 -16.46 -15.27 -1.64
N LEU A 209 -16.04 -14.00 -1.53
CA LEU A 209 -15.17 -13.34 -2.51
C LEU A 209 -13.78 -13.25 -1.88
N ILE A 210 -12.82 -13.98 -2.45
CA ILE A 210 -11.46 -14.11 -1.92
C ILE A 210 -10.42 -13.66 -2.93
N GLU A 211 -9.37 -12.98 -2.46
CA GLU A 211 -8.19 -12.66 -3.25
C GLU A 211 -7.47 -13.93 -3.74
N SER A 212 -6.62 -13.79 -4.74
CA SER A 212 -5.78 -14.90 -5.23
C SER A 212 -4.41 -14.44 -5.73
N THR A 213 -3.89 -13.35 -5.18
CA THR A 213 -2.64 -12.69 -5.63
C THR A 213 -1.46 -13.65 -5.65
N TYR A 214 -1.28 -14.45 -4.62
CA TYR A 214 -0.26 -15.48 -4.52
C TYR A 214 -0.81 -16.92 -4.51
N GLY A 215 -2.02 -17.13 -5.01
CA GLY A 215 -2.70 -18.44 -4.99
C GLY A 215 -2.00 -19.57 -5.74
N ASN A 216 -0.90 -19.30 -6.46
CA ASN A 216 -0.14 -20.29 -7.21
C ASN A 216 1.30 -20.53 -6.69
N ARG A 217 1.68 -19.95 -5.54
CA ARG A 217 3.04 -20.07 -5.01
C ARG A 217 3.09 -20.01 -3.49
N LEU A 218 4.22 -20.41 -2.93
CA LEU A 218 4.53 -20.31 -1.50
C LEU A 218 5.57 -19.21 -1.26
N HIS A 219 5.51 -18.59 -0.08
CA HIS A 219 6.55 -17.68 0.38
C HIS A 219 7.72 -18.42 1.02
N LYS A 220 8.88 -17.76 1.05
CA LYS A 220 10.00 -18.19 1.89
C LYS A 220 9.61 -18.02 3.37
N SER A 221 10.20 -18.83 4.25
CA SER A 221 10.00 -18.68 5.68
C SER A 221 10.44 -17.27 6.15
N LYS A 222 9.77 -16.73 7.17
CA LYS A 222 10.17 -15.43 7.77
C LYS A 222 11.61 -15.47 8.28
N LYS A 223 12.03 -16.60 8.89
CA LYS A 223 13.40 -16.80 9.36
C LYS A 223 14.43 -16.72 8.23
N ASP A 224 14.17 -17.41 7.11
CA ASP A 224 15.08 -17.38 5.96
C ASP A 224 15.15 -15.99 5.34
N THR A 225 14.01 -15.29 5.27
CA THR A 225 13.92 -13.91 4.79
C THR A 225 14.73 -12.95 5.65
N TYR A 226 14.61 -13.05 6.98
CA TYR A 226 15.36 -12.26 7.95
C TYR A 226 16.88 -12.47 7.80
N GLU A 227 17.32 -13.72 7.74
CA GLU A 227 18.74 -14.06 7.55
C GLU A 227 19.27 -13.59 6.19
N GLU A 228 18.49 -13.75 5.12
CA GLU A 228 18.84 -13.26 3.78
C GLU A 228 18.98 -11.74 3.78
N PHE A 229 18.02 -11.01 4.37
CA PHE A 229 18.05 -9.56 4.48
C PHE A 229 19.28 -9.07 5.25
N LYS A 230 19.55 -9.66 6.41
CA LYS A 230 20.74 -9.37 7.20
C LYS A 230 22.02 -9.55 6.40
N ASN A 231 22.18 -10.70 5.74
CA ASN A 231 23.39 -11.01 4.97
C ASN A 231 23.59 -10.05 3.80
N ILE A 232 22.51 -9.64 3.11
CA ILE A 232 22.56 -8.63 2.04
C ILE A 232 23.00 -7.27 2.59
N ILE A 233 22.49 -6.86 3.76
CA ILE A 233 22.91 -5.60 4.41
C ILE A 233 24.40 -5.65 4.77
N LEU A 234 24.88 -6.75 5.37
CA LEU A 234 26.29 -6.91 5.73
C LEU A 234 27.21 -6.90 4.52
N ASP A 235 26.86 -7.65 3.44
CA ASP A 235 27.62 -7.65 2.19
C ASP A 235 27.68 -6.24 1.57
N SER A 236 26.55 -5.53 1.56
CA SER A 236 26.46 -4.17 1.03
C SER A 236 27.25 -3.17 1.88
N TYR A 237 27.19 -3.29 3.20
CA TYR A 237 27.94 -2.44 4.12
C TYR A 237 29.46 -2.54 3.90
N ASN A 238 29.97 -3.74 3.65
CA ASN A 238 31.39 -3.99 3.38
C ASN A 238 31.89 -3.31 2.10
N LYS A 239 30.99 -3.03 1.14
CA LYS A 239 31.30 -2.29 -0.11
C LYS A 239 31.37 -0.76 0.11
N LYS A 240 30.96 -0.26 1.28
CA LYS A 240 30.95 1.18 1.65
C LYS A 240 30.11 2.07 0.75
N GLY A 241 29.24 1.51 -0.09
CA GLY A 241 28.25 2.23 -0.89
C GLY A 241 26.94 2.41 -0.13
N ASN A 242 26.01 3.16 -0.72
CA ASN A 242 24.66 3.28 -0.18
C ASN A 242 23.85 2.03 -0.48
N ILE A 243 22.94 1.73 0.43
CA ILE A 243 21.93 0.67 0.32
C ILE A 243 20.58 1.36 0.10
N VAL A 244 20.04 1.28 -1.10
CA VAL A 244 18.77 1.90 -1.45
C VAL A 244 17.68 0.83 -1.46
N ILE A 245 16.60 1.08 -0.72
CA ILE A 245 15.48 0.14 -0.59
C ILE A 245 14.20 0.82 -1.10
N PRO A 246 13.79 0.55 -2.36
CA PRO A 246 12.47 0.93 -2.84
C PRO A 246 11.40 0.25 -2.00
N SER A 247 10.51 1.02 -1.37
CA SER A 247 9.51 0.48 -0.46
C SER A 247 8.15 1.15 -0.64
N PHE A 248 7.07 0.41 -0.43
CA PHE A 248 5.76 1.02 -0.27
C PHE A 248 5.74 1.83 1.02
N ALA A 249 5.05 2.96 1.00
CA ALA A 249 5.03 3.90 2.11
C ALA A 249 4.29 3.35 3.34
N ILE A 250 3.29 2.51 3.11
CA ILE A 250 2.45 1.89 4.13
C ILE A 250 2.82 0.41 4.24
N GLU A 251 2.89 -0.10 5.44
CA GLU A 251 3.25 -1.44 5.92
C GLU A 251 4.70 -1.81 5.62
N ARG A 252 5.12 -1.88 4.35
CA ARG A 252 6.44 -2.36 3.97
C ARG A 252 7.59 -1.54 4.56
N THR A 253 7.46 -0.22 4.58
CA THR A 253 8.47 0.66 5.19
C THR A 253 8.54 0.43 6.70
N GLN A 254 7.41 0.27 7.37
CA GLN A 254 7.34 0.04 8.81
C GLN A 254 7.90 -1.34 9.19
N GLU A 255 7.61 -2.37 8.40
CA GLU A 255 8.18 -3.71 8.59
C GLU A 255 9.71 -3.72 8.44
N ILE A 256 10.26 -2.97 7.47
CA ILE A 256 11.71 -2.81 7.29
C ILE A 256 12.31 -2.06 8.49
N ILE A 257 11.68 -0.98 8.96
CA ILE A 257 12.11 -0.23 10.14
C ILE A 257 12.17 -1.17 11.35
N TYR A 258 11.10 -1.92 11.59
CA TYR A 258 11.01 -2.90 12.67
C TYR A 258 12.13 -3.95 12.58
N THR A 259 12.32 -4.54 11.41
CA THR A 259 13.33 -5.56 11.16
C THR A 259 14.76 -5.02 11.39
N LEU A 260 15.06 -3.83 10.88
CA LEU A 260 16.34 -3.16 11.12
C LEU A 260 16.53 -2.83 12.60
N GLY A 261 15.49 -2.35 13.28
CA GLY A 261 15.53 -2.07 14.72
C GLY A 261 15.89 -3.32 15.52
N LYS A 262 15.29 -4.48 15.22
CA LYS A 262 15.66 -5.77 15.85
C LYS A 262 17.12 -6.13 15.59
N LEU A 263 17.58 -6.05 14.33
CA LEU A 263 18.97 -6.37 13.95
C LEU A 263 20.02 -5.46 14.60
N PHE A 264 19.71 -4.18 14.77
CA PHE A 264 20.61 -3.23 15.48
C PHE A 264 20.61 -3.47 16.99
N THR A 265 19.45 -3.75 17.58
CA THR A 265 19.31 -4.00 19.02
C THR A 265 19.97 -5.31 19.44
N SER A 266 19.87 -6.36 18.61
CA SER A 266 20.56 -7.64 18.84
C SER A 266 22.07 -7.59 18.58
N GLY A 267 22.58 -6.51 17.99
CA GLY A 267 24.00 -6.37 17.61
C GLY A 267 24.40 -7.18 16.38
N GLU A 268 23.45 -7.71 15.64
CA GLU A 268 23.69 -8.47 14.40
C GLU A 268 24.08 -7.59 13.22
N LEU A 269 23.75 -6.30 13.25
CA LEU A 269 24.21 -5.29 12.31
C LEU A 269 25.07 -4.23 12.97
N PRO A 270 26.14 -3.73 12.28
CA PRO A 270 26.90 -2.58 12.74
C PRO A 270 26.00 -1.32 12.69
N ARG A 271 26.36 -0.26 13.42
CA ARG A 271 25.63 1.02 13.34
C ARG A 271 25.75 1.62 11.96
N ILE A 272 24.67 1.54 11.16
CA ILE A 272 24.54 2.12 9.82
C ILE A 272 23.49 3.23 9.92
N PRO A 273 23.74 4.46 9.43
CA PRO A 273 22.69 5.48 9.34
C PRO A 273 21.55 4.99 8.43
N VAL A 274 20.31 5.09 8.91
CA VAL A 274 19.11 4.74 8.17
C VAL A 274 18.29 6.01 7.93
N TYR A 275 17.87 6.24 6.71
CA TYR A 275 17.06 7.39 6.33
C TYR A 275 15.75 6.93 5.69
N ILE A 276 14.64 7.44 6.22
CA ILE A 276 13.33 7.36 5.56
C ILE A 276 13.13 8.64 4.77
N ASP A 277 13.27 8.54 3.46
CA ASP A 277 13.10 9.67 2.53
C ASP A 277 11.81 9.53 1.71
N SER A 278 10.69 9.61 2.41
CA SER A 278 9.34 9.58 1.87
C SER A 278 8.39 10.27 2.85
N PRO A 279 7.86 11.46 2.54
CA PRO A 279 6.91 12.16 3.42
C PRO A 279 5.71 11.29 3.81
N LEU A 280 5.11 10.58 2.84
CA LEU A 280 3.99 9.67 3.10
C LEU A 280 4.39 8.54 4.06
N ALA A 281 5.57 7.91 3.87
CA ALA A 281 6.01 6.83 4.76
C ALA A 281 6.27 7.33 6.19
N ILE A 282 6.79 8.56 6.34
CA ILE A 282 6.97 9.21 7.63
C ILE A 282 5.62 9.43 8.31
N SER A 283 4.64 10.00 7.59
CA SER A 283 3.29 10.21 8.10
C SER A 283 2.60 8.89 8.46
N ALA A 284 2.73 7.85 7.62
CA ALA A 284 2.21 6.52 7.90
C ALA A 284 2.84 5.93 9.18
N THR A 285 4.16 6.08 9.38
CA THR A 285 4.82 5.60 10.61
C THR A 285 4.24 6.27 11.86
N GLU A 286 3.86 7.55 11.79
CA GLU A 286 3.18 8.22 12.90
C GLU A 286 1.75 7.70 13.10
N VAL A 287 1.03 7.32 12.04
CA VAL A 287 -0.28 6.63 12.17
C VAL A 287 -0.11 5.29 12.87
N PHE A 288 0.88 4.48 12.48
CA PHE A 288 1.18 3.21 13.15
C PHE A 288 1.39 3.36 14.65
N LYS A 289 2.14 4.37 15.08
CA LYS A 289 2.38 4.65 16.51
C LYS A 289 1.11 5.00 17.28
N ARG A 290 0.07 5.53 16.63
CA ARG A 290 -1.23 5.88 17.25
C ARG A 290 -2.20 4.71 17.38
N HIS A 291 -1.95 3.59 16.65
CA HIS A 291 -2.83 2.41 16.64
C HIS A 291 -2.17 1.14 17.19
N PRO A 292 -1.67 1.15 18.45
CA PRO A 292 -1.06 -0.04 19.05
C PRO A 292 -2.04 -1.21 19.26
N ASP A 293 -3.34 -0.94 19.20
CA ASP A 293 -4.38 -1.95 19.26
C ASP A 293 -4.34 -2.91 18.06
N CYS A 294 -3.87 -2.47 16.91
CA CYS A 294 -3.68 -3.29 15.71
C CYS A 294 -2.40 -4.15 15.74
N PHE A 295 -1.49 -3.91 16.70
CA PHE A 295 -0.21 -4.63 16.75
C PHE A 295 -0.36 -6.06 17.24
N ASP A 296 0.56 -6.91 16.79
CA ASP A 296 0.73 -8.26 17.29
C ASP A 296 1.21 -8.28 18.76
N ARG A 297 1.31 -9.47 19.33
CA ARG A 297 1.73 -9.63 20.72
C ARG A 297 3.16 -9.21 20.96
N GLU A 298 4.10 -9.57 20.08
CA GLU A 298 5.53 -9.26 20.24
C GLU A 298 5.75 -7.74 20.21
N THR A 299 5.12 -7.05 19.25
CA THR A 299 5.21 -5.59 19.13
C THR A 299 4.62 -4.87 20.33
N LYS A 300 3.49 -5.37 20.89
CA LYS A 300 2.92 -4.85 22.14
C LYS A 300 3.85 -5.04 23.34
N GLU A 301 4.52 -6.18 23.46
CA GLU A 301 5.50 -6.43 24.54
C GLU A 301 6.69 -5.47 24.45
N ILE A 302 7.17 -5.13 23.24
CA ILE A 302 8.20 -4.08 23.02
C ILE A 302 7.72 -2.72 23.55
N LEU A 303 6.49 -2.31 23.21
CA LEU A 303 5.92 -1.04 23.69
C LEU A 303 5.79 -1.02 25.20
N LEU A 304 5.31 -2.10 25.82
CA LEU A 304 5.16 -2.23 27.28
C LEU A 304 6.51 -2.18 28.01
N SER A 305 7.61 -2.56 27.35
CA SER A 305 8.97 -2.42 27.89
C SER A 305 9.50 -0.98 27.86
N GLY A 306 8.73 -0.02 27.33
CA GLY A 306 9.13 1.37 27.17
C GLY A 306 9.98 1.65 25.92
N ASN A 307 10.11 0.67 25.03
CA ASN A 307 10.82 0.81 23.76
C ASN A 307 9.82 1.08 22.60
N SER A 308 10.28 1.73 21.54
CA SER A 308 9.50 1.90 20.33
C SER A 308 9.88 0.85 19.28
N PRO A 309 8.93 0.07 18.75
CA PRO A 309 9.24 -0.90 17.70
C PRO A 309 9.60 -0.22 16.36
N LEU A 310 9.23 1.05 16.20
CA LEU A 310 9.41 1.83 14.96
C LEU A 310 10.38 2.99 15.16
N ASP A 311 11.31 2.87 16.13
CA ASP A 311 12.33 3.88 16.36
C ASP A 311 13.62 3.23 16.92
N PHE A 312 14.77 3.77 16.51
CA PHE A 312 16.09 3.38 17.02
C PHE A 312 17.13 4.50 16.78
N PRO A 313 18.24 4.57 17.53
CA PRO A 313 19.13 5.73 17.59
C PRO A 313 19.74 6.21 16.26
N ASN A 314 19.85 5.36 15.26
CA ASN A 314 20.41 5.69 13.95
C ASN A 314 19.36 5.80 12.82
N LEU A 315 18.06 5.88 13.17
CA LEU A 315 16.97 6.18 12.27
C LEU A 315 16.79 7.69 12.11
N ASN A 316 16.71 8.15 10.87
CA ASN A 316 16.58 9.57 10.51
C ASN A 316 15.42 9.74 9.52
N TYR A 317 14.74 10.87 9.59
CA TYR A 317 13.63 11.21 8.72
C TYR A 317 13.98 12.42 7.85
N SER A 318 13.84 12.27 6.52
CA SER A 318 14.01 13.35 5.54
C SER A 318 12.62 13.85 5.12
N ARG A 319 12.19 14.97 5.69
CA ARG A 319 10.84 15.51 5.48
C ARG A 319 10.77 16.44 4.28
N THR A 320 11.76 17.33 4.12
CA THR A 320 11.76 18.37 3.09
C THR A 320 12.48 17.93 1.81
N ALA A 321 12.24 18.66 0.73
CA ALA A 321 12.96 18.45 -0.53
C ALA A 321 14.46 18.78 -0.40
N GLU A 322 14.80 19.81 0.39
CA GLU A 322 16.18 20.25 0.64
C GLU A 322 16.95 19.15 1.40
N GLU A 323 16.33 18.52 2.40
CA GLU A 323 16.92 17.38 3.11
C GLU A 323 17.18 16.20 2.19
N SER A 324 16.23 15.87 1.31
CA SER A 324 16.37 14.81 0.31
C SER A 324 17.50 15.11 -0.69
N ILE A 325 17.61 16.35 -1.16
CA ILE A 325 18.70 16.78 -2.05
C ILE A 325 20.06 16.65 -1.35
N ARG A 326 20.14 17.09 -0.08
CA ARG A 326 21.35 16.95 0.73
C ARG A 326 21.72 15.49 0.94
N LEU A 327 20.75 14.64 1.28
CA LEU A 327 20.93 13.19 1.44
C LEU A 327 21.53 12.57 0.17
N ASN A 328 21.01 12.90 -1.01
CA ASN A 328 21.51 12.40 -2.29
C ASN A 328 22.97 12.81 -2.57
N LYS A 329 23.41 13.96 -2.07
CA LYS A 329 24.78 14.49 -2.26
C LYS A 329 25.78 13.95 -1.24
N GLU A 330 25.37 13.83 0.01
CA GLU A 330 26.28 13.66 1.15
C GLU A 330 26.29 12.24 1.71
N ALA A 331 25.20 11.46 1.54
CA ALA A 331 25.10 10.13 2.12
C ALA A 331 26.12 9.15 1.50
N LYS A 332 26.86 8.48 2.40
CA LYS A 332 27.81 7.42 2.06
C LYS A 332 27.69 6.29 3.09
N GLY A 333 27.54 5.06 2.61
CA GLY A 333 27.42 3.89 3.48
C GLY A 333 26.13 3.92 4.33
N ALA A 334 25.06 4.54 3.82
CA ALA A 334 23.77 4.65 4.50
C ALA A 334 22.73 3.70 3.90
N ILE A 335 21.74 3.32 4.70
CA ILE A 335 20.51 2.69 4.23
C ILE A 335 19.49 3.80 3.96
N ILE A 336 18.94 3.83 2.74
CA ILE A 336 17.96 4.83 2.29
C ILE A 336 16.70 4.08 1.88
N ILE A 337 15.61 4.27 2.61
CA ILE A 337 14.29 3.69 2.34
C ILE A 337 13.40 4.79 1.75
N SER A 338 12.85 4.56 0.57
CA SER A 338 12.07 5.59 -0.13
C SER A 338 10.96 5.00 -1.00
N ALA A 339 9.83 5.67 -1.05
CA ALA A 339 8.70 5.31 -1.91
C ALA A 339 8.90 5.91 -3.33
N SER A 340 8.32 5.28 -4.35
CA SER A 340 7.42 4.12 -4.36
C SER A 340 8.17 2.79 -4.47
N GLY A 341 7.54 1.71 -3.96
CA GLY A 341 8.14 0.37 -3.98
C GLY A 341 8.40 -0.20 -5.37
N MET A 342 7.64 0.23 -6.40
CA MET A 342 7.83 -0.18 -7.80
C MET A 342 8.64 0.82 -8.62
N CYS A 343 9.22 1.85 -7.99
CA CYS A 343 10.04 2.90 -8.60
C CYS A 343 9.32 3.73 -9.70
N THR A 344 8.00 3.81 -9.65
CA THR A 344 7.18 4.52 -10.65
C THR A 344 7.13 6.03 -10.41
N ALA A 345 7.11 6.44 -9.14
CA ALA A 345 7.00 7.82 -8.70
C ALA A 345 7.84 8.04 -7.43
N GLY A 346 7.86 9.26 -6.91
CA GLY A 346 8.47 9.60 -5.63
C GLY A 346 9.98 9.81 -5.66
N ARG A 347 10.52 10.08 -4.48
CA ARG A 347 11.94 10.42 -4.25
C ARG A 347 12.89 9.26 -4.57
N ILE A 348 12.42 8.02 -4.54
CA ILE A 348 13.19 6.84 -4.91
C ILE A 348 13.87 6.97 -6.27
N LYS A 349 13.24 7.63 -7.24
CA LYS A 349 13.81 7.81 -8.58
C LYS A 349 15.08 8.67 -8.56
N TYR A 350 15.17 9.67 -7.66
CA TYR A 350 16.40 10.45 -7.46
C TYR A 350 17.48 9.61 -6.79
N HIS A 351 17.13 8.78 -5.80
CA HIS A 351 18.09 7.87 -5.20
C HIS A 351 18.62 6.84 -6.19
N LEU A 352 17.77 6.31 -7.05
CA LEU A 352 18.20 5.40 -8.13
C LEU A 352 19.12 6.12 -9.13
N GLN A 353 18.79 7.36 -9.55
CA GLN A 353 19.63 8.15 -10.44
C GLN A 353 21.04 8.36 -9.86
N ASN A 354 21.14 8.59 -8.54
CA ASN A 354 22.40 8.90 -7.86
C ASN A 354 23.19 7.65 -7.40
N ASN A 355 22.60 6.44 -7.44
CA ASN A 355 23.22 5.24 -6.92
C ASN A 355 23.35 4.08 -7.93
N LEU A 356 22.49 3.99 -8.96
CA LEU A 356 22.53 2.87 -9.92
C LEU A 356 23.85 2.74 -10.69
N TYR A 357 24.55 3.84 -10.98
CA TYR A 357 25.80 3.80 -11.73
C TYR A 357 27.02 3.43 -10.87
N LYS A 358 26.87 3.41 -9.55
CA LYS A 358 27.95 3.15 -8.57
C LYS A 358 28.05 1.66 -8.27
N PRO A 359 29.16 0.99 -8.58
CA PRO A 359 29.31 -0.45 -8.35
C PRO A 359 29.34 -0.84 -6.85
N GLU A 360 29.73 0.11 -5.98
CA GLU A 360 29.71 -0.07 -4.53
C GLU A 360 28.30 0.01 -3.93
N SER A 361 27.33 0.62 -4.61
CA SER A 361 25.95 0.75 -4.12
C SER A 361 25.15 -0.53 -4.32
N SER A 362 24.16 -0.74 -3.46
CA SER A 362 23.22 -1.86 -3.51
C SER A 362 21.78 -1.36 -3.58
N ILE A 363 20.95 -2.01 -4.40
CA ILE A 363 19.51 -1.75 -4.47
C ILE A 363 18.80 -3.02 -4.05
N ILE A 364 17.94 -2.95 -3.02
CA ILE A 364 17.25 -4.11 -2.46
C ILE A 364 15.74 -3.97 -2.72
N PHE A 365 15.20 -4.77 -3.61
CA PHE A 365 13.77 -4.85 -3.87
C PHE A 365 13.11 -5.80 -2.87
N VAL A 366 12.24 -5.29 -2.05
CA VAL A 366 11.57 -6.02 -0.94
C VAL A 366 10.09 -6.32 -1.22
N GLY A 367 9.61 -6.03 -2.42
CA GLY A 367 8.22 -6.25 -2.82
C GLY A 367 8.10 -6.62 -4.29
N TYR A 368 6.89 -7.04 -4.66
CA TYR A 368 6.55 -7.37 -6.05
C TYR A 368 6.80 -6.19 -6.99
N GLN A 369 7.33 -6.49 -8.18
CA GLN A 369 7.57 -5.51 -9.23
C GLN A 369 6.66 -5.82 -10.43
N ALA A 370 5.62 -5.01 -10.61
CA ALA A 370 4.65 -5.18 -11.68
C ALA A 370 5.26 -4.93 -13.07
N GLU A 371 4.78 -5.65 -14.07
CA GLU A 371 5.18 -5.44 -15.46
C GLU A 371 4.99 -3.98 -15.91
N GLY A 372 5.96 -3.47 -16.67
CA GLY A 372 5.95 -2.09 -17.16
C GLY A 372 6.53 -1.06 -16.20
N THR A 373 6.87 -1.44 -14.96
CA THR A 373 7.49 -0.55 -13.97
C THR A 373 9.00 -0.46 -14.13
N LEU A 374 9.62 0.59 -13.60
CA LEU A 374 11.07 0.74 -13.59
C LEU A 374 11.72 -0.36 -12.72
N GLY A 375 11.14 -0.67 -11.56
CA GLY A 375 11.63 -1.73 -10.69
C GLY A 375 11.66 -3.08 -11.42
N ARG A 376 10.60 -3.41 -12.17
CA ARG A 376 10.54 -4.63 -12.98
C ARG A 376 11.67 -4.70 -14.02
N ARG A 377 11.89 -3.62 -14.75
CA ARG A 377 12.98 -3.54 -15.74
C ARG A 377 14.35 -3.74 -15.12
N LEU A 378 14.57 -3.23 -13.91
CA LEU A 378 15.83 -3.39 -13.18
C LEU A 378 16.05 -4.84 -12.77
N ILE A 379 15.06 -5.51 -12.16
CA ILE A 379 15.19 -6.92 -11.74
C ILE A 379 15.29 -7.88 -12.93
N ASP A 380 14.73 -7.52 -14.09
CA ASP A 380 14.87 -8.27 -15.34
C ASP A 380 16.27 -8.09 -15.99
N GLY A 381 17.18 -7.35 -15.34
CA GLY A 381 18.59 -7.24 -15.74
C GLY A 381 18.89 -6.13 -16.74
N ALA A 382 18.07 -5.06 -16.79
CA ALA A 382 18.36 -3.91 -17.64
C ALA A 382 19.75 -3.32 -17.31
N LYS A 383 20.60 -3.17 -18.32
CA LYS A 383 21.96 -2.60 -18.18
C LYS A 383 21.97 -1.07 -18.14
N LYS A 384 20.89 -0.46 -18.62
CA LYS A 384 20.66 0.97 -18.65
C LYS A 384 19.18 1.27 -18.49
N VAL A 385 18.85 2.33 -17.76
CA VAL A 385 17.50 2.85 -17.60
C VAL A 385 17.46 4.36 -17.84
N ARG A 386 16.29 4.88 -18.21
CA ARG A 386 16.10 6.32 -18.37
C ARG A 386 15.38 6.89 -17.15
N LEU A 387 16.02 7.85 -16.47
CA LEU A 387 15.48 8.59 -15.33
C LEU A 387 15.56 10.09 -15.63
N TYR A 388 14.45 10.80 -15.50
CA TYR A 388 14.34 12.24 -15.78
C TYR A 388 14.95 12.68 -17.12
N GLY A 389 14.85 11.82 -18.16
CA GLY A 389 15.40 12.10 -19.49
C GLY A 389 16.86 11.67 -19.70
N GLU A 390 17.58 11.35 -18.63
CA GLU A 390 18.98 10.91 -18.68
C GLU A 390 19.10 9.38 -18.71
N GLU A 391 20.08 8.87 -19.46
CA GLU A 391 20.41 7.45 -19.46
C GLU A 391 21.39 7.15 -18.32
N VAL A 392 20.97 6.27 -17.40
CA VAL A 392 21.76 5.84 -16.24
C VAL A 392 22.17 4.38 -16.43
N LYS A 393 23.48 4.10 -16.32
CA LYS A 393 24.01 2.72 -16.32
C LYS A 393 23.62 2.01 -15.01
N VAL A 394 23.40 0.71 -15.09
CA VAL A 394 23.12 -0.14 -13.91
C VAL A 394 24.37 -0.94 -13.58
N ASN A 395 25.20 -0.39 -12.69
CA ASN A 395 26.42 -0.99 -12.17
C ASN A 395 26.25 -1.44 -10.71
N ALA A 396 25.26 -0.86 -10.00
CA ALA A 396 24.94 -1.24 -8.62
C ALA A 396 24.52 -2.71 -8.53
N GLN A 397 24.79 -3.34 -7.38
CA GLN A 397 24.29 -4.68 -7.08
C GLN A 397 22.79 -4.62 -6.84
N LEU A 398 22.04 -5.47 -7.55
CA LEU A 398 20.59 -5.58 -7.37
C LEU A 398 20.24 -6.86 -6.62
N TYR A 399 19.41 -6.75 -5.58
CA TYR A 399 18.91 -7.86 -4.79
C TYR A 399 17.39 -7.88 -4.82
N THR A 400 16.79 -9.05 -4.74
CA THR A 400 15.34 -9.25 -4.63
C THR A 400 15.02 -10.15 -3.46
N LEU A 401 14.18 -9.69 -2.55
CA LEU A 401 13.70 -10.41 -1.38
C LEU A 401 12.20 -10.66 -1.50
N GLY A 402 11.81 -11.91 -1.67
CA GLY A 402 10.40 -12.28 -1.87
C GLY A 402 9.62 -12.56 -0.59
N GLY A 403 10.29 -12.66 0.56
CA GLY A 403 9.66 -13.08 1.81
C GLY A 403 9.01 -11.96 2.63
N PHE A 404 9.12 -10.70 2.18
CA PHE A 404 8.42 -9.56 2.75
C PHE A 404 7.05 -9.33 2.11
N SER A 405 6.37 -10.34 1.55
CA SER A 405 5.01 -10.17 1.05
C SER A 405 4.03 -10.01 2.20
N ALA A 406 3.15 -9.01 2.11
CA ALA A 406 2.07 -8.84 3.08
C ALA A 406 0.90 -9.80 2.81
N HIS A 407 0.72 -10.25 1.56
CA HIS A 407 -0.37 -11.16 1.20
C HIS A 407 -0.09 -12.58 1.68
N ALA A 408 -1.15 -13.29 1.99
CA ALA A 408 -1.12 -14.74 2.17
C ALA A 408 -0.62 -15.44 0.90
N ASP A 409 0.10 -16.52 1.08
CA ASP A 409 0.45 -17.42 -0.01
C ASP A 409 -0.66 -18.46 -0.26
N ARG A 410 -0.42 -19.37 -1.20
CA ARG A 410 -1.39 -20.42 -1.56
C ARG A 410 -1.95 -21.17 -0.35
N ASP A 411 -1.08 -21.56 0.58
CA ASP A 411 -1.50 -22.39 1.71
C ASP A 411 -2.28 -21.53 2.73
N GLY A 412 -1.86 -20.26 2.95
CA GLY A 412 -2.61 -19.31 3.78
C GLY A 412 -3.99 -18.92 3.21
N LEU A 413 -4.14 -18.92 1.86
CA LEU A 413 -5.45 -18.67 1.23
C LEU A 413 -6.39 -19.88 1.32
N LEU A 414 -5.87 -21.10 1.45
CA LEU A 414 -6.65 -22.33 1.55
C LEU A 414 -7.01 -22.70 3.00
N ASP A 415 -6.34 -22.13 3.99
CA ASP A 415 -6.50 -22.40 5.42
C ASP A 415 -7.59 -21.54 6.06
#